data_c8b86b02084161715ad2a6550f6ea908
#
_entry.id   c8b86b02084161715ad2a6550f6ea908
#
_cell.length_a   1.000
_cell.length_b   1.000
_cell.length_c   1.000
_cell.angle_alpha   90.00
_cell.angle_beta   90.00
_cell.angle_gamma   90.00
#
_symmetry.space_group_name_H-M   'P 1'
#
loop_
_entity.id
_entity.type
_entity.pdbx_description
1 polymer ?
#
loop_
_entity_poly.entity_id
_entity_poly.type
_entity_poly.pdbx_seq_one_letter_code
_entity_poly.pdbx_strand_id
1 'polypeptide(L)'
;MLFKTQAEQDFRTEVIESPVMEAMVQKCANIYRGTPYWVDEDNGIKTINFAKSVCSETARLATLAIGIQIDGSARATWLQGQIDKIYFQIRHWVEYGCAYGTVFIKPNGDGFDVFTPLDVLLTDCDNQEIRGIIFKDQYVEGDKFYTRLEYHRFVDSVVDGVKASPYYISNRTYVSSSSDSIGNPIEMSKTKWAGLLKDTPPIMKSNGESLDGPMFGVFRTPQANNIDLNTVLGLPIFAEAIEELKDLDIAYSRNAGEIFDSEKIILADDRLLMPDGTPVNMKTPDGLERKRKQMKLPHYVKNVFGNDQKEFYQEINPQLNTDTRISGINALLSQLGYKIGFSNGYFVFNESSGIQTATGVEAEQQRTIQFVKDVRDKLESCLDGAIYAMNVYADLYGLAPVGAYKVNYDFGDITYNYQEDKQIWLSYVNTGRVPFWYYLVKFEGFSEEDAKALSEEANKANKDSGLFGEE
;
A
#
# COMPACT_ATOMS: atom_id res chain seq x y z
N MET A 1 16.18 -7.42 -20.56
CA MET A 1 15.18 -6.32 -20.53
C MET A 1 15.48 -5.30 -21.63
N LEU A 2 14.53 -5.04 -22.54
CA LEU A 2 14.75 -4.15 -23.69
C LEU A 2 15.10 -2.72 -23.31
N PHE A 3 14.53 -2.21 -22.21
CA PHE A 3 14.80 -0.86 -21.71
C PHE A 3 16.23 -0.66 -21.19
N LYS A 4 16.83 -1.69 -20.60
CA LYS A 4 18.19 -1.64 -20.08
C LYS A 4 19.21 -1.38 -21.19
N THR A 5 19.21 -2.23 -22.21
CA THR A 5 20.16 -2.12 -23.31
C THR A 5 20.08 -0.75 -24.01
N GLN A 6 18.85 -0.23 -24.19
CA GLN A 6 18.68 1.09 -24.79
C GLN A 6 19.18 2.21 -23.84
N ALA A 7 18.90 2.11 -22.55
CA ALA A 7 19.38 3.07 -21.56
C ALA A 7 20.91 3.11 -21.50
N GLU A 8 21.56 1.94 -21.46
CA GLU A 8 23.02 1.84 -21.45
C GLU A 8 23.66 2.46 -22.71
N GLN A 9 23.06 2.25 -23.88
CA GLN A 9 23.53 2.84 -25.14
C GLN A 9 23.38 4.36 -25.19
N ASP A 10 22.19 4.88 -24.85
CA ASP A 10 21.87 6.30 -25.00
C ASP A 10 22.52 7.18 -23.94
N PHE A 11 22.71 6.66 -22.73
CA PHE A 11 23.33 7.38 -21.63
C PHE A 11 24.80 7.02 -21.40
N ARG A 12 25.33 6.01 -22.11
CA ARG A 12 26.70 5.50 -22.00
C ARG A 12 27.06 5.18 -20.55
N THR A 13 26.19 4.44 -19.89
CA THR A 13 26.30 4.03 -18.49
C THR A 13 26.09 2.53 -18.38
N GLU A 14 26.52 1.95 -17.25
CA GLU A 14 26.22 0.56 -16.91
C GLU A 14 25.07 0.55 -15.91
N VAL A 15 24.17 -0.42 -16.03
CA VAL A 15 23.04 -0.63 -15.10
C VAL A 15 23.45 -1.68 -14.07
N ILE A 16 23.32 -1.32 -12.80
CA ILE A 16 23.54 -2.23 -11.68
C ILE A 16 22.35 -3.18 -11.59
N GLU A 17 22.59 -4.47 -11.70
CA GLU A 17 21.57 -5.50 -11.59
C GLU A 17 21.71 -6.28 -10.30
N SER A 18 20.57 -6.55 -9.68
CA SER A 18 20.42 -7.56 -8.65
C SER A 18 19.31 -8.53 -9.07
N PRO A 19 19.64 -9.60 -9.83
CA PRO A 19 18.63 -10.54 -10.34
C PRO A 19 17.79 -11.17 -9.22
N VAL A 20 18.38 -11.32 -8.03
CA VAL A 20 17.67 -11.87 -6.85
C VAL A 20 16.62 -10.89 -6.35
N MET A 21 16.95 -9.59 -6.26
CA MET A 21 16.01 -8.55 -5.87
C MET A 21 14.93 -8.33 -6.92
N GLU A 22 15.29 -8.29 -8.21
CA GLU A 22 14.31 -8.17 -9.29
C GLU A 22 13.29 -9.31 -9.26
N ALA A 23 13.76 -10.56 -9.09
CA ALA A 23 12.89 -11.72 -8.97
C ALA A 23 11.97 -11.63 -7.74
N MET A 24 12.50 -11.16 -6.59
CA MET A 24 11.71 -10.99 -5.36
C MET A 24 10.65 -9.91 -5.53
N VAL A 25 11.02 -8.74 -6.03
CA VAL A 25 10.08 -7.63 -6.26
C VAL A 25 8.99 -8.05 -7.25
N GLN A 26 9.36 -8.74 -8.34
CA GLN A 26 8.39 -9.25 -9.32
C GLN A 26 7.44 -10.30 -8.72
N LYS A 27 7.97 -11.22 -7.91
CA LYS A 27 7.18 -12.23 -7.19
C LYS A 27 6.17 -11.54 -6.25
N CYS A 28 6.62 -10.58 -5.45
CA CYS A 28 5.76 -9.83 -4.54
C CYS A 28 4.74 -8.96 -5.28
N ALA A 29 5.13 -8.34 -6.41
CA ALA A 29 4.21 -7.58 -7.25
C ALA A 29 3.05 -8.44 -7.75
N ASN A 30 3.32 -9.67 -8.18
CA ASN A 30 2.28 -10.61 -8.62
C ASN A 30 1.36 -11.02 -7.45
N ILE A 31 1.93 -11.27 -6.26
CA ILE A 31 1.16 -11.58 -5.04
C ILE A 31 0.24 -10.40 -4.69
N TYR A 32 0.77 -9.17 -4.66
CA TYR A 32 -0.01 -7.96 -4.36
C TYR A 32 -1.14 -7.73 -5.38
N ARG A 33 -0.91 -8.05 -6.66
CA ARG A 33 -1.92 -7.96 -7.74
C ARG A 33 -2.99 -9.06 -7.66
N GLY A 34 -2.84 -10.05 -6.79
CA GLY A 34 -3.77 -11.17 -6.65
C GLY A 34 -3.54 -12.29 -7.69
N THR A 35 -2.35 -12.36 -8.26
CA THR A 35 -1.94 -13.41 -9.22
C THR A 35 -0.68 -14.14 -8.74
N PRO A 36 -0.67 -14.69 -7.51
CA PRO A 36 0.48 -15.42 -7.02
C PRO A 36 0.64 -16.75 -7.77
N TYR A 37 1.87 -17.27 -7.79
CA TYR A 37 2.24 -18.49 -8.55
C TYR A 37 1.58 -19.78 -8.06
N TRP A 38 0.95 -19.77 -6.89
CA TRP A 38 0.28 -20.95 -6.31
C TRP A 38 -1.22 -21.00 -6.55
N VAL A 39 -1.83 -19.95 -7.14
CA VAL A 39 -3.23 -19.97 -7.52
C VAL A 39 -3.43 -20.94 -8.67
N ASP A 40 -4.37 -21.85 -8.50
CA ASP A 40 -4.70 -22.90 -9.45
C ASP A 40 -6.22 -23.13 -9.41
N GLU A 41 -6.93 -22.48 -10.32
CA GLU A 41 -8.39 -22.54 -10.38
C GLU A 41 -8.88 -23.96 -10.71
N ASP A 42 -8.12 -24.72 -11.48
CA ASP A 42 -8.49 -26.09 -11.87
C ASP A 42 -8.46 -27.01 -10.64
N ASN A 43 -7.55 -26.80 -9.71
CA ASN A 43 -7.46 -27.49 -8.43
C ASN A 43 -8.19 -26.78 -7.28
N GLY A 44 -8.95 -25.72 -7.59
CA GLY A 44 -9.78 -25.00 -6.64
C GLY A 44 -8.99 -24.10 -5.66
N ILE A 45 -7.70 -23.83 -5.92
CA ILE A 45 -6.87 -22.94 -5.09
C ILE A 45 -7.06 -21.50 -5.54
N LYS A 46 -7.63 -20.68 -4.66
CA LYS A 46 -7.90 -19.25 -4.88
C LYS A 46 -7.08 -18.41 -3.91
N THR A 47 -6.89 -17.14 -4.22
CA THR A 47 -6.30 -16.18 -3.30
C THR A 47 -7.35 -15.27 -2.68
N ILE A 48 -7.21 -14.97 -1.39
CA ILE A 48 -7.93 -13.89 -0.70
C ILE A 48 -7.20 -12.54 -0.84
N ASN A 49 -6.05 -12.55 -1.48
CA ASN A 49 -5.16 -11.39 -1.65
C ASN A 49 -4.85 -10.66 -0.33
N PHE A 50 -4.50 -11.42 0.69
CA PHE A 50 -4.26 -10.87 2.02
C PHE A 50 -3.05 -9.94 2.06
N ALA A 51 -2.06 -10.13 1.18
CA ALA A 51 -0.92 -9.24 1.02
C ALA A 51 -1.35 -7.80 0.71
N LYS A 52 -2.32 -7.61 -0.19
CA LYS A 52 -2.89 -6.28 -0.46
C LYS A 52 -3.58 -5.70 0.77
N SER A 53 -4.32 -6.51 1.50
CA SER A 53 -5.03 -6.07 2.71
C SER A 53 -4.06 -5.58 3.78
N VAL A 54 -2.94 -6.28 3.98
CA VAL A 54 -1.89 -5.88 4.94
C VAL A 54 -1.19 -4.60 4.50
N CYS A 55 -0.83 -4.46 3.21
CA CYS A 55 -0.23 -3.23 2.69
C CYS A 55 -1.17 -2.03 2.85
N SER A 56 -2.46 -2.21 2.53
CA SER A 56 -3.48 -1.16 2.66
C SER A 56 -3.72 -0.77 4.12
N GLU A 57 -3.74 -1.75 5.04
CA GLU A 57 -3.87 -1.49 6.47
C GLU A 57 -2.66 -0.76 7.05
N THR A 58 -1.44 -1.18 6.66
CA THR A 58 -0.20 -0.48 7.03
C THR A 58 -0.23 0.98 6.56
N ALA A 59 -0.60 1.21 5.30
CA ALA A 59 -0.70 2.56 4.75
C ALA A 59 -1.78 3.39 5.46
N ARG A 60 -2.93 2.79 5.79
CA ARG A 60 -4.00 3.44 6.55
C ARG A 60 -3.53 3.91 7.92
N LEU A 61 -2.83 3.05 8.65
CA LEU A 61 -2.31 3.37 9.99
C LEU A 61 -1.18 4.40 9.93
N ALA A 62 -0.28 4.28 8.97
CA ALA A 62 0.86 5.19 8.80
C ALA A 62 0.41 6.61 8.44
N THR A 63 -0.65 6.75 7.63
CA THR A 63 -1.18 8.05 7.19
C THR A 63 -2.41 8.52 7.96
N LEU A 64 -2.70 7.89 9.11
CA LEU A 64 -3.83 8.28 9.94
C LEU A 64 -3.64 9.72 10.45
N ALA A 65 -4.59 10.60 10.08
CA ALA A 65 -4.61 12.01 10.43
C ALA A 65 -3.27 12.75 10.19
N ILE A 66 -2.55 12.36 9.11
CA ILE A 66 -1.32 13.03 8.73
C ILE A 66 -1.59 14.51 8.44
N GLY A 67 -0.82 15.40 9.08
CA GLY A 67 -0.73 16.82 8.78
C GLY A 67 0.65 17.13 8.23
N ILE A 68 0.73 17.87 7.12
CA ILE A 68 2.00 18.32 6.54
C ILE A 68 1.90 19.83 6.40
N GLN A 69 2.72 20.55 7.13
CA GLN A 69 2.72 22.00 7.14
C GLN A 69 4.10 22.53 6.76
N ILE A 70 4.16 23.39 5.74
CA ILE A 70 5.39 24.00 5.26
C ILE A 70 5.32 25.50 5.52
N ASP A 71 6.11 25.96 6.48
CA ASP A 71 6.15 27.34 6.96
C ASP A 71 7.40 28.07 6.48
N GLY A 72 7.31 29.39 6.34
CA GLY A 72 8.43 30.26 6.03
C GLY A 72 8.09 31.35 5.02
N SER A 73 8.70 31.31 3.85
CA SER A 73 8.62 32.35 2.81
C SER A 73 7.54 32.08 1.78
N ALA A 74 7.45 32.94 0.74
CA ALA A 74 6.62 32.68 -0.43
C ALA A 74 6.94 31.35 -1.14
N ARG A 75 8.20 30.87 -1.05
CA ARG A 75 8.60 29.54 -1.51
C ARG A 75 7.88 28.45 -0.69
N ALA A 76 7.82 28.58 0.63
CA ALA A 76 7.11 27.65 1.49
C ALA A 76 5.62 27.56 1.13
N THR A 77 4.94 28.69 0.92
CA THR A 77 3.53 28.71 0.49
C THR A 77 3.34 28.00 -0.85
N TRP A 78 4.25 28.20 -1.80
CA TRP A 78 4.18 27.51 -3.08
C TRP A 78 4.39 26.01 -2.94
N LEU A 79 5.38 25.57 -2.15
CA LEU A 79 5.64 24.14 -1.84
C LEU A 79 4.44 23.50 -1.15
N GLN A 80 3.80 24.20 -0.19
CA GLN A 80 2.58 23.72 0.46
C GLN A 80 1.50 23.44 -0.59
N GLY A 81 1.28 24.35 -1.55
CA GLY A 81 0.30 24.15 -2.62
C GLY A 81 0.63 22.93 -3.52
N GLN A 82 1.90 22.51 -3.66
CA GLN A 82 2.23 21.29 -4.38
C GLN A 82 1.90 20.03 -3.54
N ILE A 83 2.16 20.06 -2.24
CA ILE A 83 1.83 18.97 -1.32
C ILE A 83 0.31 18.81 -1.19
N ASP A 84 -0.44 19.89 -1.10
CA ASP A 84 -1.92 19.85 -1.01
C ASP A 84 -2.55 19.14 -2.21
N LYS A 85 -1.98 19.26 -3.42
CA LYS A 85 -2.46 18.56 -4.62
C LYS A 85 -2.36 17.04 -4.51
N ILE A 86 -1.35 16.53 -3.79
CA ILE A 86 -1.04 15.10 -3.70
C ILE A 86 -1.44 14.48 -2.36
N TYR A 87 -1.98 15.27 -1.44
CA TYR A 87 -2.27 14.86 -0.07
C TYR A 87 -3.03 13.52 0.01
N PHE A 88 -4.09 13.36 -0.80
CA PHE A 88 -4.88 12.13 -0.84
C PHE A 88 -4.17 10.93 -1.50
N GLN A 89 -3.08 11.18 -2.23
CA GLN A 89 -2.32 10.14 -2.90
C GLN A 89 -1.23 9.53 -2.00
N ILE A 90 -0.80 10.24 -0.95
CA ILE A 90 0.28 9.82 -0.04
C ILE A 90 0.00 8.43 0.53
N ARG A 91 -1.25 8.15 0.91
CA ARG A 91 -1.64 6.81 1.39
C ARG A 91 -1.39 5.71 0.36
N HIS A 92 -1.71 5.96 -0.91
CA HIS A 92 -1.46 4.98 -1.98
C HIS A 92 0.04 4.79 -2.21
N TRP A 93 0.83 5.85 -2.07
CA TRP A 93 2.29 5.75 -2.20
C TRP A 93 2.91 4.90 -1.10
N VAL A 94 2.44 5.05 0.14
CA VAL A 94 2.84 4.17 1.25
C VAL A 94 2.40 2.73 0.99
N GLU A 95 1.19 2.51 0.49
CA GLU A 95 0.71 1.16 0.13
C GLU A 95 1.61 0.52 -0.93
N TYR A 96 1.96 1.27 -1.99
CA TYR A 96 2.91 0.80 -3.00
C TYR A 96 4.30 0.55 -2.41
N GLY A 97 4.78 1.44 -1.54
CA GLY A 97 6.04 1.24 -0.82
C GLY A 97 6.06 -0.06 -0.02
N CYS A 98 4.99 -0.35 0.70
CA CYS A 98 4.81 -1.61 1.42
C CYS A 98 4.77 -2.83 0.48
N ALA A 99 4.14 -2.69 -0.68
CA ALA A 99 3.95 -3.78 -1.64
C ALA A 99 5.20 -4.09 -2.47
N TYR A 100 5.99 -3.08 -2.83
CA TYR A 100 7.18 -3.19 -3.67
C TYR A 100 8.50 -3.03 -2.92
N GLY A 101 8.44 -2.74 -1.61
CA GLY A 101 9.61 -2.51 -0.75
C GLY A 101 10.24 -1.13 -0.88
N THR A 102 10.11 -0.50 -2.03
CA THR A 102 10.62 0.84 -2.32
C THR A 102 9.69 1.55 -3.29
N VAL A 103 9.53 2.86 -3.11
CA VAL A 103 8.98 3.76 -4.15
C VAL A 103 9.79 5.03 -4.22
N PHE A 104 9.83 5.60 -5.42
CA PHE A 104 10.51 6.85 -5.72
C PHE A 104 9.47 7.90 -6.07
N ILE A 105 9.58 9.08 -5.48
CA ILE A 105 8.67 10.20 -5.68
C ILE A 105 9.47 11.35 -6.28
N LYS A 106 9.11 11.75 -7.48
CA LYS A 106 9.87 12.72 -8.27
C LYS A 106 8.98 13.87 -8.74
N PRO A 107 9.45 15.14 -8.66
CA PRO A 107 8.73 16.27 -9.24
C PRO A 107 8.54 16.13 -10.76
N ASN A 108 7.38 16.54 -11.26
CA ASN A 108 7.09 16.57 -12.70
C ASN A 108 6.76 17.98 -13.22
N GLY A 109 6.84 19.01 -12.34
CA GLY A 109 6.58 20.41 -12.66
C GLY A 109 5.23 20.93 -12.18
N ASP A 110 4.21 20.08 -12.03
CA ASP A 110 2.87 20.44 -11.51
C ASP A 110 2.39 19.45 -10.42
N GLY A 111 3.32 18.80 -9.78
CA GLY A 111 3.10 17.78 -8.77
C GLY A 111 4.24 16.76 -8.76
N PHE A 112 3.91 15.53 -8.45
CA PHE A 112 4.88 14.45 -8.31
C PHE A 112 4.42 13.19 -9.05
N ASP A 113 5.37 12.50 -9.64
CA ASP A 113 5.21 11.15 -10.17
C ASP A 113 5.77 10.13 -9.18
N VAL A 114 5.17 8.93 -9.13
CA VAL A 114 5.61 7.81 -8.31
C VAL A 114 6.10 6.67 -9.20
N PHE A 115 7.24 6.08 -8.82
CA PHE A 115 7.86 4.97 -9.54
C PHE A 115 8.12 3.82 -8.57
N THR A 116 7.90 2.60 -9.06
CA THR A 116 8.26 1.37 -8.35
C THR A 116 9.65 0.88 -8.77
N PRO A 117 10.27 -0.07 -8.06
CA PRO A 117 11.54 -0.67 -8.50
C PRO A 117 11.48 -1.31 -9.89
N LEU A 118 10.28 -1.63 -10.41
CA LEU A 118 10.09 -2.17 -11.75
C LEU A 118 10.16 -1.10 -12.86
N ASP A 119 10.09 0.17 -12.49
CA ASP A 119 10.07 1.31 -13.39
C ASP A 119 11.37 2.12 -13.35
N VAL A 120 12.41 1.60 -12.68
CA VAL A 120 13.69 2.29 -12.54
C VAL A 120 14.86 1.36 -12.87
N LEU A 121 15.98 1.97 -13.25
CA LEU A 121 17.26 1.29 -13.43
C LEU A 121 18.32 2.04 -12.61
N LEU A 122 18.98 1.34 -11.70
CA LEU A 122 20.07 1.89 -10.90
C LEU A 122 21.37 1.85 -11.69
N THR A 123 22.15 2.93 -11.64
CA THR A 123 23.42 3.05 -12.40
C THR A 123 24.61 3.36 -11.50
N ASP A 124 24.37 4.05 -10.40
CA ASP A 124 25.38 4.37 -9.39
C ASP A 124 24.70 4.43 -8.03
N CYS A 125 24.94 3.44 -7.20
CA CYS A 125 24.41 3.38 -5.85
C CYS A 125 25.27 2.46 -4.98
N ASP A 126 25.23 2.72 -3.68
CA ASP A 126 25.65 1.78 -2.65
C ASP A 126 24.44 1.31 -1.82
N ASN A 127 24.67 0.75 -0.63
CA ASN A 127 23.59 0.29 0.24
C ASN A 127 22.87 1.43 1.00
N GLN A 128 23.31 2.66 0.87
CA GLN A 128 22.79 3.84 1.58
C GLN A 128 22.25 4.90 0.62
N GLU A 129 23.01 5.23 -0.42
CA GLU A 129 22.76 6.37 -1.30
C GLU A 129 22.57 5.95 -2.76
N ILE A 130 21.75 6.72 -3.47
CA ILE A 130 21.54 6.61 -4.91
C ILE A 130 22.15 7.84 -5.56
N ARG A 131 23.23 7.64 -6.33
CA ARG A 131 23.91 8.68 -7.08
C ARG A 131 23.54 8.72 -8.55
N GLY A 132 23.03 7.58 -9.06
CA GLY A 132 22.61 7.44 -10.46
C GLY A 132 21.40 6.53 -10.61
N ILE A 133 20.34 7.04 -11.25
CA ILE A 133 19.09 6.31 -11.48
C ILE A 133 18.43 6.78 -12.78
N ILE A 134 17.84 5.85 -13.53
CA ILE A 134 17.04 6.13 -14.71
C ILE A 134 15.61 5.76 -14.44
N PHE A 135 14.69 6.72 -14.57
CA PHE A 135 13.25 6.54 -14.47
C PHE A 135 12.65 6.23 -15.83
N LYS A 136 11.76 5.24 -15.89
CA LYS A 136 10.96 4.92 -17.06
C LYS A 136 9.55 5.48 -16.86
N ASP A 137 9.20 6.56 -17.54
CA ASP A 137 7.86 7.12 -17.58
C ASP A 137 7.20 6.77 -18.94
N GLN A 138 5.96 6.30 -18.88
CA GLN A 138 5.24 5.87 -20.07
C GLN A 138 3.80 6.37 -20.05
N TYR A 139 3.30 6.83 -21.21
CA TYR A 139 1.90 7.12 -21.40
C TYR A 139 1.40 6.62 -22.74
N VAL A 140 0.10 6.51 -22.89
CA VAL A 140 -0.58 6.06 -24.11
C VAL A 140 -1.36 7.22 -24.71
N GLU A 141 -1.22 7.40 -26.01
CA GLU A 141 -2.02 8.35 -26.79
C GLU A 141 -2.42 7.69 -28.11
N GLY A 142 -3.72 7.49 -28.30
CA GLY A 142 -4.22 6.65 -29.38
C GLY A 142 -3.72 5.21 -29.25
N ASP A 143 -3.13 4.71 -30.34
CA ASP A 143 -2.57 3.34 -30.40
C ASP A 143 -1.06 3.32 -30.13
N LYS A 144 -0.49 4.40 -29.61
CA LYS A 144 0.96 4.53 -29.40
C LYS A 144 1.31 4.68 -27.94
N PHE A 145 2.40 4.05 -27.58
CA PHE A 145 3.05 4.13 -26.29
C PHE A 145 4.24 5.07 -26.41
N TYR A 146 4.22 6.15 -25.63
CA TYR A 146 5.33 7.09 -25.53
C TYR A 146 6.10 6.79 -24.25
N THR A 147 7.40 6.57 -24.37
CA THR A 147 8.27 6.26 -23.25
C THR A 147 9.32 7.34 -23.10
N ARG A 148 9.53 7.82 -21.88
CA ARG A 148 10.65 8.70 -21.52
C ARG A 148 11.57 7.94 -20.57
N LEU A 149 12.84 7.94 -20.88
CA LEU A 149 13.92 7.57 -19.97
C LEU A 149 14.54 8.86 -19.45
N GLU A 150 14.46 9.07 -18.15
CA GLU A 150 14.99 10.25 -17.46
C GLU A 150 16.09 9.83 -16.53
N TYR A 151 17.32 10.21 -16.85
CA TYR A 151 18.52 9.84 -16.13
C TYR A 151 18.95 10.95 -15.18
N HIS A 152 18.91 10.66 -13.90
CA HIS A 152 19.38 11.49 -12.80
C HIS A 152 20.74 10.99 -12.31
N ARG A 153 21.75 11.88 -12.19
CA ARG A 153 23.08 11.47 -11.73
C ARG A 153 23.87 12.60 -11.11
N PHE A 154 24.70 12.26 -10.14
CA PHE A 154 25.82 13.07 -9.70
C PHE A 154 27.06 12.72 -10.54
N VAL A 155 27.83 13.72 -10.95
CA VAL A 155 29.07 13.53 -11.71
C VAL A 155 30.20 14.19 -10.97
N ASP A 156 31.10 13.39 -10.41
CA ASP A 156 32.26 13.93 -9.71
C ASP A 156 33.20 14.67 -10.67
N SER A 157 33.51 15.89 -10.34
CA SER A 157 34.38 16.78 -11.12
C SER A 157 35.30 17.56 -10.21
N VAL A 158 36.42 18.05 -10.75
CA VAL A 158 37.33 18.98 -10.05
C VAL A 158 37.32 20.27 -10.85
N VAL A 159 36.73 21.31 -10.29
CA VAL A 159 36.71 22.65 -10.87
C VAL A 159 37.59 23.55 -10.01
N ASP A 160 38.61 24.14 -10.61
CA ASP A 160 39.59 25.03 -9.94
C ASP A 160 40.23 24.43 -8.66
N GLY A 161 40.47 23.10 -8.68
CA GLY A 161 41.05 22.35 -7.58
C GLY A 161 40.07 22.00 -6.45
N VAL A 162 38.83 22.39 -6.54
CA VAL A 162 37.75 22.04 -5.60
C VAL A 162 36.97 20.85 -6.15
N LYS A 163 36.80 19.81 -5.34
CA LYS A 163 35.93 18.70 -5.66
C LYS A 163 34.46 19.16 -5.62
N ALA A 164 33.75 18.98 -6.69
CA ALA A 164 32.31 19.23 -6.79
C ALA A 164 31.63 18.06 -7.49
N SER A 165 30.39 17.78 -7.09
CA SER A 165 29.55 16.73 -7.72
C SER A 165 28.26 17.37 -8.23
N PRO A 166 28.32 18.11 -9.35
CA PRO A 166 27.12 18.65 -9.97
C PRO A 166 26.12 17.56 -10.35
N TYR A 167 24.84 17.90 -10.23
CA TYR A 167 23.75 17.03 -10.58
C TYR A 167 23.29 17.29 -12.02
N TYR A 168 22.94 16.23 -12.74
CA TYR A 168 22.46 16.31 -14.11
C TYR A 168 21.20 15.49 -14.30
N ILE A 169 20.29 16.00 -15.15
CA ILE A 169 19.14 15.28 -15.65
C ILE A 169 19.21 15.22 -17.17
N SER A 170 19.09 14.03 -17.74
CA SER A 170 19.08 13.79 -19.17
C SER A 170 17.84 13.02 -19.59
N ASN A 171 17.11 13.50 -20.60
CA ASN A 171 15.88 12.92 -21.09
C ASN A 171 16.05 12.32 -22.49
N ARG A 172 15.50 11.12 -22.72
CA ARG A 172 15.39 10.47 -24.03
C ARG A 172 13.97 9.96 -24.20
N THR A 173 13.36 10.23 -25.34
CA THR A 173 11.96 9.91 -25.60
C THR A 173 11.81 9.01 -26.81
N TYR A 174 10.86 8.09 -26.73
CA TYR A 174 10.63 7.04 -27.72
C TYR A 174 9.12 6.87 -27.94
N VAL A 175 8.78 6.29 -29.08
CA VAL A 175 7.42 5.91 -29.45
C VAL A 175 7.38 4.48 -29.97
N SER A 176 6.42 3.70 -29.46
CA SER A 176 6.21 2.31 -29.83
C SER A 176 4.72 2.02 -30.10
N SER A 177 4.44 0.93 -30.77
CA SER A 177 3.09 0.35 -30.90
C SER A 177 2.78 -0.69 -29.81
N SER A 178 3.72 -0.99 -28.90
CA SER A 178 3.55 -1.96 -27.82
C SER A 178 4.09 -1.41 -26.50
N SER A 179 3.44 -1.72 -25.38
CA SER A 179 3.86 -1.38 -24.02
C SER A 179 5.21 -1.99 -23.65
N ASP A 180 5.54 -3.15 -24.23
CA ASP A 180 6.70 -3.94 -23.86
C ASP A 180 7.95 -3.61 -24.70
N SER A 181 7.80 -2.70 -25.67
CA SER A 181 8.89 -2.24 -26.55
C SER A 181 9.16 -0.77 -26.31
N ILE A 182 10.43 -0.38 -26.26
CA ILE A 182 10.78 1.04 -26.19
C ILE A 182 10.48 1.78 -27.51
N GLY A 183 10.57 1.10 -28.65
CA GLY A 183 10.28 1.64 -29.97
C GLY A 183 11.39 2.52 -30.55
N ASN A 184 10.99 3.50 -31.36
CA ASN A 184 11.91 4.41 -32.06
C ASN A 184 12.07 5.74 -31.32
N PRO A 185 13.25 6.37 -31.35
CA PRO A 185 13.45 7.70 -30.80
C PRO A 185 12.49 8.73 -31.42
N ILE A 186 11.95 9.62 -30.61
CA ILE A 186 11.10 10.74 -31.01
C ILE A 186 11.59 12.02 -30.35
N GLU A 187 11.38 13.17 -31.01
CA GLU A 187 11.69 14.46 -30.41
C GLU A 187 10.76 14.76 -29.23
N MET A 188 11.32 15.20 -28.11
CA MET A 188 10.59 15.50 -26.89
C MET A 188 9.51 16.57 -27.10
N SER A 189 9.73 17.51 -28.02
CA SER A 189 8.77 18.55 -28.42
C SER A 189 7.45 18.00 -28.96
N LYS A 190 7.42 16.73 -29.38
CA LYS A 190 6.22 16.04 -29.90
C LYS A 190 5.55 15.15 -28.85
N THR A 191 5.88 15.31 -27.58
CA THR A 191 5.37 14.50 -26.47
C THR A 191 4.82 15.39 -25.36
N LYS A 192 4.11 14.81 -24.38
CA LYS A 192 3.64 15.56 -23.19
C LYS A 192 4.78 16.24 -22.42
N TRP A 193 6.03 15.82 -22.63
CA TRP A 193 7.23 16.33 -21.96
C TRP A 193 7.90 17.50 -22.69
N ALA A 194 7.27 18.12 -23.67
CA ALA A 194 7.83 19.18 -24.50
C ALA A 194 8.36 20.40 -23.69
N GLY A 195 7.84 20.64 -22.47
CA GLY A 195 8.29 21.72 -21.59
C GLY A 195 9.57 21.42 -20.81
N LEU A 196 10.09 20.17 -20.83
CA LEU A 196 11.26 19.78 -20.08
C LEU A 196 12.55 19.94 -20.91
N LEU A 197 13.67 20.16 -20.23
CA LEU A 197 14.98 20.21 -20.86
C LEU A 197 15.43 18.80 -21.26
N LYS A 198 15.97 18.66 -22.47
CA LYS A 198 16.53 17.39 -22.94
C LYS A 198 17.74 16.96 -22.10
N ASP A 199 18.65 17.89 -21.84
CA ASP A 199 19.80 17.75 -20.96
C ASP A 199 19.90 19.04 -20.14
N THR A 200 19.93 18.94 -18.81
CA THR A 200 20.06 20.11 -17.94
C THR A 200 21.50 20.63 -17.91
N PRO A 201 21.72 21.93 -17.67
CA PRO A 201 23.00 22.41 -17.21
C PRO A 201 23.39 21.74 -15.87
N PRO A 202 24.65 21.86 -15.43
CA PRO A 202 25.03 21.43 -14.08
C PRO A 202 24.13 22.09 -13.02
N ILE A 203 23.46 21.28 -12.21
CA ILE A 203 22.59 21.75 -11.14
C ILE A 203 23.41 21.72 -9.84
N MET A 204 23.54 22.88 -9.20
CA MET A 204 24.31 23.08 -7.98
C MET A 204 23.55 24.06 -7.09
N LYS A 205 23.91 24.14 -5.83
CA LYS A 205 23.43 25.20 -4.93
C LYS A 205 23.90 26.58 -5.39
N SER A 206 23.22 27.62 -4.98
CA SER A 206 23.57 29.02 -5.33
C SER A 206 24.97 29.43 -4.86
N ASN A 207 25.51 28.77 -3.83
CA ASN A 207 26.89 29.00 -3.34
C ASN A 207 27.95 28.19 -4.12
N GLY A 208 27.57 27.44 -5.16
CA GLY A 208 28.49 26.61 -5.95
C GLY A 208 28.80 25.24 -5.34
N GLU A 209 28.18 24.87 -4.25
CA GLU A 209 28.31 23.55 -3.64
C GLU A 209 27.38 22.53 -4.34
N SER A 210 27.70 21.24 -4.19
CA SER A 210 26.86 20.14 -4.62
C SER A 210 25.50 20.16 -3.91
N LEU A 211 24.49 19.58 -4.54
CA LEU A 211 23.19 19.37 -3.88
C LEU A 211 23.34 18.46 -2.66
N ASP A 212 22.49 18.65 -1.65
CA ASP A 212 22.47 17.82 -0.43
C ASP A 212 21.93 16.41 -0.66
N GLY A 213 21.21 16.20 -1.75
CA GLY A 213 20.62 14.93 -2.08
C GLY A 213 20.09 14.88 -3.51
N PRO A 214 19.60 13.73 -3.95
CA PRO A 214 19.05 13.58 -5.29
C PRO A 214 17.73 14.35 -5.45
N MET A 215 17.34 14.63 -6.68
CA MET A 215 16.09 15.36 -6.98
C MET A 215 14.86 14.42 -7.02
N PHE A 216 14.73 13.56 -6.03
CA PHE A 216 13.59 12.69 -5.78
C PHE A 216 13.60 12.22 -4.32
N GLY A 217 12.41 11.91 -3.78
CA GLY A 217 12.25 11.26 -2.50
C GLY A 217 12.28 9.74 -2.66
N VAL A 218 12.76 9.02 -1.65
CA VAL A 218 12.80 7.55 -1.64
C VAL A 218 12.12 7.05 -0.37
N PHE A 219 11.01 6.35 -0.53
CA PHE A 219 10.43 5.56 0.54
C PHE A 219 11.00 4.16 0.47
N ARG A 220 11.56 3.68 1.57
CA ARG A 220 11.96 2.28 1.77
C ARG A 220 11.27 1.74 3.00
N THR A 221 10.84 0.50 2.93
CA THR A 221 10.32 -0.23 4.09
C THR A 221 11.36 -0.27 5.21
N PRO A 222 10.93 -0.24 6.48
CA PRO A 222 11.86 -0.21 7.61
C PRO A 222 12.61 -1.52 7.83
N GLN A 223 12.15 -2.63 7.23
CA GLN A 223 12.78 -3.94 7.39
C GLN A 223 14.14 -3.99 6.71
N ALA A 224 15.07 -4.72 7.33
CA ALA A 224 16.39 -4.97 6.75
C ALA A 224 16.26 -5.87 5.50
N ASN A 225 17.03 -5.54 4.47
CA ASN A 225 17.13 -6.40 3.29
C ASN A 225 18.10 -7.55 3.59
N ASN A 226 17.55 -8.77 3.73
CA ASN A 226 18.33 -9.99 3.99
C ASN A 226 18.59 -10.82 2.70
N ILE A 227 18.13 -10.31 1.55
CA ILE A 227 18.26 -10.99 0.25
C ILE A 227 19.49 -10.51 -0.50
N ASP A 228 19.67 -9.18 -0.54
CA ASP A 228 20.85 -8.55 -1.14
C ASP A 228 21.28 -7.36 -0.30
N LEU A 229 22.40 -7.52 0.41
CA LEU A 229 22.94 -6.50 1.31
C LEU A 229 23.61 -5.32 0.57
N ASN A 230 23.87 -5.47 -0.73
CA ASN A 230 24.57 -4.48 -1.53
C ASN A 230 23.61 -3.54 -2.29
N THR A 231 22.31 -3.79 -2.20
CA THR A 231 21.30 -2.94 -2.86
C THR A 231 20.73 -1.89 -1.93
N VAL A 232 20.39 -0.75 -2.48
CA VAL A 232 19.67 0.31 -1.81
C VAL A 232 18.16 0.03 -1.69
N LEU A 233 17.64 -0.99 -2.38
CA LEU A 233 16.23 -1.32 -2.39
C LEU A 233 15.79 -2.01 -1.10
N GLY A 234 14.63 -1.62 -0.57
CA GLY A 234 13.96 -2.28 0.54
C GLY A 234 13.19 -3.51 0.10
N LEU A 235 12.81 -4.35 1.05
CA LEU A 235 11.97 -5.52 0.81
C LEU A 235 10.48 -5.18 0.97
N PRO A 236 9.57 -5.75 0.15
CA PRO A 236 8.14 -5.75 0.45
C PRO A 236 7.86 -6.24 1.88
N ILE A 237 6.94 -5.61 2.60
CA ILE A 237 6.72 -5.91 4.03
C ILE A 237 6.33 -7.36 4.30
N PHE A 238 5.76 -8.05 3.31
CA PHE A 238 5.36 -9.45 3.39
C PHE A 238 6.34 -10.42 2.71
N ALA A 239 7.52 -9.95 2.28
CA ALA A 239 8.50 -10.79 1.57
C ALA A 239 8.93 -12.02 2.38
N GLU A 240 9.06 -11.89 3.69
CA GLU A 240 9.42 -13.01 4.59
C GLU A 240 8.24 -13.91 4.95
N ALA A 241 7.00 -13.51 4.61
CA ALA A 241 5.77 -14.23 4.94
C ALA A 241 5.07 -14.84 3.71
N ILE A 242 5.81 -15.04 2.60
CA ILE A 242 5.24 -15.57 1.34
C ILE A 242 4.70 -16.98 1.51
N GLU A 243 5.37 -17.83 2.24
CA GLU A 243 4.92 -19.21 2.45
C GLU A 243 3.67 -19.25 3.34
N GLU A 244 3.58 -18.39 4.36
CA GLU A 244 2.38 -18.24 5.18
C GLU A 244 1.19 -17.69 4.38
N LEU A 245 1.42 -16.77 3.44
CA LEU A 245 0.38 -16.29 2.52
C LEU A 245 -0.15 -17.41 1.64
N LYS A 246 0.74 -18.26 1.13
CA LYS A 246 0.38 -19.44 0.35
C LYS A 246 -0.45 -20.43 1.17
N ASP A 247 0.01 -20.74 2.38
CA ASP A 247 -0.69 -21.66 3.28
C ASP A 247 -2.06 -21.12 3.69
N LEU A 248 -2.17 -19.81 3.89
CA LEU A 248 -3.44 -19.13 4.17
C LEU A 248 -4.42 -19.27 3.01
N ASP A 249 -3.98 -19.02 1.76
CA ASP A 249 -4.81 -19.16 0.55
C ASP A 249 -5.28 -20.62 0.37
N ILE A 250 -4.40 -21.60 0.64
CA ILE A 250 -4.74 -23.02 0.59
C ILE A 250 -5.74 -23.37 1.70
N ALA A 251 -5.53 -22.91 2.93
CA ALA A 251 -6.44 -23.16 4.05
C ALA A 251 -7.83 -22.56 3.81
N TYR A 252 -7.87 -21.33 3.29
CA TYR A 252 -9.11 -20.65 2.91
C TYR A 252 -9.85 -21.41 1.81
N SER A 253 -9.14 -21.83 0.75
CA SER A 253 -9.73 -22.57 -0.38
C SER A 253 -10.29 -23.93 0.07
N ARG A 254 -9.57 -24.64 0.95
CA ARG A 254 -10.04 -25.90 1.52
C ARG A 254 -11.25 -25.74 2.44
N ASN A 255 -11.30 -24.64 3.21
CA ASN A 255 -12.47 -24.35 4.04
C ASN A 255 -13.73 -24.10 3.17
N ALA A 256 -13.60 -23.36 2.09
CA ALA A 256 -14.68 -23.18 1.14
C ALA A 256 -15.12 -24.49 0.45
N GLY A 257 -14.14 -25.36 0.11
CA GLY A 257 -14.38 -26.69 -0.44
C GLY A 257 -15.13 -27.59 0.53
N GLU A 258 -14.77 -27.59 1.82
CA GLU A 258 -15.48 -28.41 2.82
C GLU A 258 -16.92 -27.93 3.04
N ILE A 259 -17.17 -26.64 3.06
CA ILE A 259 -18.53 -26.09 3.14
C ILE A 259 -19.36 -26.62 1.94
N PHE A 260 -18.75 -26.64 0.76
CA PHE A 260 -19.40 -27.18 -0.44
C PHE A 260 -19.61 -28.71 -0.35
N ASP A 261 -18.58 -29.45 0.11
CA ASP A 261 -18.62 -30.92 0.21
C ASP A 261 -19.43 -31.42 1.44
N SER A 262 -19.74 -30.54 2.39
CA SER A 262 -20.55 -30.85 3.58
C SER A 262 -22.05 -30.88 3.30
N GLU A 263 -22.45 -30.56 2.09
CA GLU A 263 -23.83 -30.76 1.69
C GLU A 263 -24.19 -32.25 1.85
N LYS A 264 -25.42 -32.48 2.34
CA LYS A 264 -25.97 -33.81 2.56
C LYS A 264 -25.79 -34.70 1.34
N ILE A 265 -25.06 -35.81 1.47
CA ILE A 265 -24.87 -36.79 0.41
C ILE A 265 -25.90 -37.91 0.59
N ILE A 266 -26.69 -38.17 -0.42
CA ILE A 266 -27.58 -39.31 -0.47
C ILE A 266 -27.01 -40.32 -1.45
N LEU A 267 -26.70 -41.51 -0.96
CA LEU A 267 -26.37 -42.66 -1.79
C LEU A 267 -27.64 -43.48 -1.96
N ALA A 268 -28.13 -43.55 -3.19
CA ALA A 268 -29.36 -44.26 -3.49
C ALA A 268 -29.16 -45.23 -4.66
N ASP A 269 -29.87 -46.36 -4.59
CA ASP A 269 -29.93 -47.31 -5.70
C ASP A 269 -30.71 -46.69 -6.89
N ASP A 270 -30.29 -47.01 -8.10
CA ASP A 270 -30.92 -46.59 -9.35
C ASP A 270 -32.44 -46.82 -9.36
N ARG A 271 -32.89 -47.91 -8.74
CA ARG A 271 -34.26 -48.28 -8.61
C ARG A 271 -35.12 -47.33 -7.79
N LEU A 272 -34.53 -46.65 -6.83
CA LEU A 272 -35.19 -45.62 -6.00
C LEU A 272 -35.28 -44.26 -6.71
N LEU A 273 -34.40 -44.01 -7.68
CA LEU A 273 -34.34 -42.75 -8.42
C LEU A 273 -35.19 -42.73 -9.68
N MET A 274 -35.68 -43.91 -10.11
CA MET A 274 -36.53 -44.03 -11.31
C MET A 274 -37.98 -44.34 -10.92
N PRO A 275 -38.94 -43.50 -11.30
CA PRO A 275 -40.35 -43.87 -11.15
C PRO A 275 -40.66 -45.05 -12.11
N ASP A 276 -41.10 -46.16 -11.54
CA ASP A 276 -41.76 -47.26 -12.18
C ASP A 276 -41.09 -47.87 -13.45
N GLY A 277 -39.82 -48.17 -13.42
CA GLY A 277 -39.15 -49.00 -14.43
C GLY A 277 -39.15 -48.43 -15.86
N THR A 278 -39.41 -47.16 -16.03
CA THR A 278 -39.43 -46.49 -17.34
C THR A 278 -38.02 -46.11 -17.80
N PRO A 279 -37.58 -46.54 -18.99
CA PRO A 279 -36.25 -46.20 -19.51
C PRO A 279 -36.08 -44.69 -19.68
N VAL A 280 -34.88 -44.19 -19.40
CA VAL A 280 -34.50 -42.77 -19.48
C VAL A 280 -34.66 -42.17 -20.90
N ASN A 281 -34.79 -43.02 -21.93
CA ASN A 281 -35.01 -42.65 -23.32
C ASN A 281 -36.36 -43.14 -23.78
N MET A 282 -37.42 -42.41 -23.49
CA MET A 282 -38.71 -42.62 -24.18
C MET A 282 -38.72 -41.92 -25.54
N LYS A 283 -38.83 -42.69 -26.59
CA LYS A 283 -39.33 -42.18 -27.87
C LYS A 283 -40.83 -41.95 -27.72
N THR A 284 -41.25 -40.71 -27.85
CA THR A 284 -42.70 -40.39 -27.94
C THR A 284 -43.30 -41.06 -29.18
N PRO A 285 -44.58 -41.35 -29.19
CA PRO A 285 -45.26 -41.96 -30.36
C PRO A 285 -45.06 -41.23 -31.69
N ASP A 286 -44.68 -39.95 -31.62
CA ASP A 286 -44.37 -39.06 -32.75
C ASP A 286 -42.92 -39.11 -33.24
N GLY A 287 -42.09 -40.00 -32.70
CA GLY A 287 -40.67 -40.15 -33.10
C GLY A 287 -39.73 -39.05 -32.66
N LEU A 288 -40.20 -38.07 -31.91
CA LEU A 288 -39.41 -36.99 -31.38
C LEU A 288 -38.75 -37.41 -30.05
N GLU A 289 -37.42 -37.43 -30.02
CA GLU A 289 -36.67 -37.55 -28.78
C GLU A 289 -36.92 -36.30 -27.92
N ARG A 290 -37.88 -36.33 -27.04
CA ARG A 290 -37.99 -35.33 -25.99
C ARG A 290 -36.90 -35.65 -24.94
N LYS A 291 -35.79 -34.91 -24.98
CA LYS A 291 -34.90 -34.81 -23.83
C LYS A 291 -35.75 -34.37 -22.64
N ARG A 292 -36.12 -35.35 -21.78
CA ARG A 292 -36.72 -35.00 -20.49
C ARG A 292 -35.76 -34.01 -19.82
N LYS A 293 -36.26 -32.84 -19.43
CA LYS A 293 -35.52 -31.96 -18.53
C LYS A 293 -35.04 -32.84 -17.38
N GLN A 294 -33.75 -33.17 -17.34
CA GLN A 294 -33.18 -33.81 -16.17
C GLN A 294 -33.58 -32.91 -15.01
N MET A 295 -34.38 -33.40 -14.08
CA MET A 295 -34.51 -32.80 -12.79
C MET A 295 -33.06 -32.68 -12.31
N LYS A 296 -32.57 -31.46 -12.08
CA LYS A 296 -31.29 -31.27 -11.42
C LYS A 296 -31.44 -31.93 -10.06
N LEU A 297 -31.01 -33.19 -10.00
CA LEU A 297 -30.85 -33.85 -8.71
C LEU A 297 -29.88 -32.98 -7.93
N PRO A 298 -30.11 -32.76 -6.67
CA PRO A 298 -29.18 -32.08 -5.82
C PRO A 298 -27.78 -32.68 -6.03
N HIS A 299 -26.72 -31.87 -5.99
CA HIS A 299 -25.32 -32.26 -6.30
C HIS A 299 -24.81 -33.46 -5.51
N TYR A 300 -25.52 -33.91 -4.52
CA TYR A 300 -25.18 -34.89 -3.52
C TYR A 300 -25.80 -36.27 -3.71
N VAL A 301 -26.54 -36.54 -4.80
CA VAL A 301 -27.05 -37.88 -5.08
C VAL A 301 -26.06 -38.62 -5.95
N LYS A 302 -25.37 -39.60 -5.37
CA LYS A 302 -24.49 -40.52 -6.11
C LYS A 302 -25.24 -41.84 -6.30
N ASN A 303 -25.33 -42.27 -7.58
CA ASN A 303 -25.84 -43.55 -7.91
C ASN A 303 -24.85 -44.65 -7.52
N VAL A 304 -25.31 -45.60 -6.72
CA VAL A 304 -24.53 -46.79 -6.33
C VAL A 304 -25.15 -47.99 -7.01
N PHE A 305 -24.42 -48.61 -7.94
CA PHE A 305 -24.83 -49.88 -8.54
C PHE A 305 -24.80 -50.95 -7.47
N GLY A 306 -25.98 -51.31 -6.93
CA GLY A 306 -26.11 -52.40 -5.97
C GLY A 306 -25.91 -53.73 -6.67
N ASN A 307 -25.05 -54.56 -6.12
CA ASN A 307 -24.98 -55.94 -6.45
C ASN A 307 -25.99 -56.67 -5.55
N ASP A 308 -26.98 -57.28 -6.17
CA ASP A 308 -27.99 -58.20 -5.59
C ASP A 308 -29.02 -57.66 -4.56
N GLN A 309 -30.23 -57.52 -5.04
CA GLN A 309 -31.53 -57.80 -4.36
C GLN A 309 -31.99 -56.94 -3.18
N LYS A 310 -31.25 -55.97 -2.67
CA LYS A 310 -31.78 -55.03 -1.68
C LYS A 310 -31.60 -53.58 -2.15
N GLU A 311 -32.69 -52.82 -2.06
CA GLU A 311 -32.69 -51.38 -2.24
C GLU A 311 -31.71 -50.75 -1.26
N PHE A 312 -30.73 -50.04 -1.77
CA PHE A 312 -29.70 -49.34 -0.96
C PHE A 312 -30.05 -47.86 -0.88
N TYR A 313 -30.19 -47.37 0.35
CA TYR A 313 -30.34 -45.95 0.63
C TYR A 313 -29.47 -45.63 1.85
N GLN A 314 -28.56 -44.72 1.68
CA GLN A 314 -27.72 -44.23 2.78
C GLN A 314 -27.61 -42.72 2.71
N GLU A 315 -27.92 -42.09 3.80
CA GLU A 315 -27.75 -40.66 4.02
C GLU A 315 -26.45 -40.43 4.79
N ILE A 316 -25.56 -39.62 4.20
CA ILE A 316 -24.28 -39.21 4.81
C ILE A 316 -24.40 -37.72 5.07
N ASN A 317 -24.39 -37.36 6.34
CA ASN A 317 -24.33 -35.98 6.81
C ASN A 317 -22.89 -35.74 7.36
N PRO A 318 -21.96 -35.20 6.57
CA PRO A 318 -20.65 -34.83 7.06
C PRO A 318 -20.80 -33.76 8.15
N GLN A 319 -20.05 -33.91 9.25
CA GLN A 319 -19.98 -32.86 10.25
C GLN A 319 -18.99 -31.80 9.78
N LEU A 320 -19.39 -30.52 9.83
CA LEU A 320 -18.51 -29.39 9.58
C LEU A 320 -17.53 -29.21 10.75
N ASN A 321 -16.23 -29.18 10.44
CA ASN A 321 -15.19 -28.88 11.40
C ASN A 321 -14.82 -27.39 11.40
N THR A 322 -15.81 -26.52 11.29
CA THR A 322 -15.64 -25.05 11.07
C THR A 322 -14.78 -24.43 12.15
N ASP A 323 -15.01 -24.74 13.43
CA ASP A 323 -14.25 -24.15 14.55
C ASP A 323 -12.78 -24.52 14.52
N THR A 324 -12.45 -25.78 14.23
CA THR A 324 -11.06 -26.26 14.11
C THR A 324 -10.36 -25.56 12.93
N ARG A 325 -11.04 -25.37 11.82
CA ARG A 325 -10.50 -24.70 10.63
C ARG A 325 -10.31 -23.21 10.86
N ILE A 326 -11.28 -22.54 11.48
CA ILE A 326 -11.14 -21.12 11.85
C ILE A 326 -9.96 -20.95 12.81
N SER A 327 -9.79 -21.83 13.79
CA SER A 327 -8.62 -21.81 14.69
C SER A 327 -7.31 -21.97 13.92
N GLY A 328 -7.26 -22.87 12.93
CA GLY A 328 -6.09 -23.04 12.05
C GLY A 328 -5.80 -21.78 11.20
N ILE A 329 -6.82 -21.18 10.61
CA ILE A 329 -6.70 -19.92 9.84
C ILE A 329 -6.23 -18.80 10.76
N ASN A 330 -6.78 -18.66 11.96
CA ASN A 330 -6.37 -17.65 12.93
C ASN A 330 -4.90 -17.81 13.35
N ALA A 331 -4.42 -19.05 13.51
CA ALA A 331 -3.00 -19.34 13.80
C ALA A 331 -2.10 -18.86 12.64
N LEU A 332 -2.48 -19.11 11.39
CA LEU A 332 -1.75 -18.63 10.20
C LEU A 332 -1.78 -17.10 10.12
N LEU A 333 -2.92 -16.46 10.35
CA LEU A 333 -3.05 -15.00 10.37
C LEU A 333 -2.19 -14.35 11.46
N SER A 334 -2.15 -14.95 12.66
CA SER A 334 -1.31 -14.48 13.77
C SER A 334 0.18 -14.59 13.43
N GLN A 335 0.62 -15.73 12.87
CA GLN A 335 2.00 -15.93 12.45
C GLN A 335 2.40 -14.97 11.33
N LEU A 336 1.54 -14.78 10.33
CA LEU A 336 1.75 -13.86 9.24
C LEU A 336 1.85 -12.42 9.75
N GLY A 337 0.90 -11.98 10.57
CA GLY A 337 0.92 -10.65 11.19
C GLY A 337 2.21 -10.43 11.97
N TYR A 338 2.63 -11.40 12.79
CA TYR A 338 3.87 -11.34 13.56
C TYR A 338 5.11 -11.17 12.67
N LYS A 339 5.23 -11.90 11.56
CA LYS A 339 6.36 -11.78 10.62
C LYS A 339 6.43 -10.41 9.96
N ILE A 340 5.29 -9.80 9.67
CA ILE A 340 5.23 -8.48 9.01
C ILE A 340 5.57 -7.35 9.99
N GLY A 341 5.28 -7.50 11.29
CA GLY A 341 5.52 -6.49 12.31
C GLY A 341 4.28 -6.10 13.12
N PHE A 342 3.14 -6.74 12.87
CA PHE A 342 1.93 -6.54 13.65
C PHE A 342 1.95 -7.33 14.95
N SER A 343 1.19 -6.88 15.91
CA SER A 343 0.97 -7.58 17.17
C SER A 343 0.23 -8.91 16.94
N ASN A 344 0.46 -9.87 17.81
CA ASN A 344 -0.21 -11.16 17.74
C ASN A 344 -1.73 -10.97 17.86
N GLY A 345 -2.50 -11.66 17.03
CA GLY A 345 -3.94 -11.54 17.04
C GLY A 345 -4.55 -10.34 16.31
N TYR A 346 -3.74 -9.44 15.72
CA TYR A 346 -4.27 -8.25 15.04
C TYR A 346 -5.24 -8.56 13.90
N PHE A 347 -5.00 -9.63 13.15
CA PHE A 347 -5.79 -10.03 11.98
C PHE A 347 -6.71 -11.23 12.21
N VAL A 348 -6.89 -11.69 13.45
CA VAL A 348 -7.71 -12.88 13.74
C VAL A 348 -9.22 -12.61 13.64
N PHE A 349 -9.98 -13.65 13.26
CA PHE A 349 -11.43 -13.62 13.22
C PHE A 349 -12.03 -14.08 14.56
N ASN A 350 -13.08 -13.40 15.01
CA ASN A 350 -13.95 -13.84 16.13
C ASN A 350 -13.29 -13.92 17.52
N GLU A 351 -12.23 -13.19 17.79
CA GLU A 351 -11.86 -12.99 19.20
C GLU A 351 -12.76 -11.93 19.84
N SER A 352 -13.64 -12.37 20.73
CA SER A 352 -14.35 -11.45 21.60
C SER A 352 -13.33 -10.83 22.56
N SER A 353 -12.88 -9.62 22.27
CA SER A 353 -12.12 -8.85 23.24
C SER A 353 -13.01 -8.58 24.44
N GLY A 354 -12.68 -9.17 25.60
CA GLY A 354 -13.25 -8.73 26.87
C GLY A 354 -13.00 -7.24 27.06
N ILE A 355 -13.67 -6.62 28.01
CA ILE A 355 -13.44 -5.21 28.36
C ILE A 355 -11.97 -5.07 28.77
N GLN A 356 -11.16 -4.50 27.88
CA GLN A 356 -9.73 -4.21 28.12
C GLN A 356 -9.58 -2.74 28.51
N THR A 357 -8.62 -2.45 29.37
CA THR A 357 -8.23 -1.07 29.66
C THR A 357 -7.38 -0.52 28.52
N ALA A 358 -7.41 0.80 28.27
CA ALA A 358 -6.59 1.42 27.22
C ALA A 358 -5.09 1.07 27.35
N THR A 359 -4.55 1.09 28.57
CA THR A 359 -3.17 0.68 28.86
C THR A 359 -2.91 -0.80 28.54
N GLY A 360 -3.90 -1.67 28.71
CA GLY A 360 -3.82 -3.09 28.31
C GLY A 360 -3.75 -3.24 26.80
N VAL A 361 -4.59 -2.51 26.07
CA VAL A 361 -4.59 -2.48 24.60
C VAL A 361 -3.28 -1.93 24.04
N GLU A 362 -2.75 -0.84 24.63
CA GLU A 362 -1.45 -0.29 24.23
C GLU A 362 -0.31 -1.29 24.43
N ALA A 363 -0.26 -1.98 25.58
CA ALA A 363 0.77 -2.97 25.86
C ALA A 363 0.66 -4.16 24.88
N GLU A 364 -0.54 -4.59 24.52
CA GLU A 364 -0.78 -5.68 23.60
C GLU A 364 -0.45 -5.28 22.14
N GLN A 365 -0.71 -4.02 21.77
CA GLN A 365 -0.49 -3.51 20.40
C GLN A 365 0.86 -2.79 20.21
N GLN A 366 1.71 -2.77 21.22
CA GLN A 366 2.98 -2.01 21.19
C GLN A 366 3.84 -2.34 19.94
N ARG A 367 3.85 -3.58 19.49
CA ARG A 367 4.60 -4.00 18.30
C ARG A 367 4.04 -3.36 17.03
N THR A 368 2.73 -3.34 16.84
CA THR A 368 2.07 -2.66 15.72
C THR A 368 2.35 -1.18 15.74
N ILE A 369 2.26 -0.55 16.91
CA ILE A 369 2.52 0.89 17.08
C ILE A 369 3.96 1.21 16.67
N GLN A 370 4.94 0.41 17.12
CA GLN A 370 6.34 0.63 16.76
C GLN A 370 6.58 0.43 15.26
N PHE A 371 6.03 -0.63 14.67
CA PHE A 371 6.13 -0.87 13.23
C PHE A 371 5.55 0.29 12.41
N VAL A 372 4.39 0.80 12.80
CA VAL A 372 3.77 1.95 12.12
C VAL A 372 4.60 3.23 12.29
N LYS A 373 5.20 3.46 13.46
CA LYS A 373 6.14 4.57 13.68
C LYS A 373 7.35 4.47 12.75
N ASP A 374 7.95 3.29 12.64
CA ASP A 374 9.09 3.07 11.75
C ASP A 374 8.71 3.35 10.28
N VAL A 375 7.48 2.99 9.85
CA VAL A 375 6.96 3.32 8.51
C VAL A 375 6.76 4.83 8.35
N ARG A 376 6.26 5.54 9.38
CA ARG A 376 6.09 7.00 9.39
C ARG A 376 7.43 7.72 9.25
N ASP A 377 8.47 7.30 9.96
CA ASP A 377 9.82 7.88 9.88
C ASP A 377 10.37 7.75 8.44
N LYS A 378 10.11 6.61 7.76
CA LYS A 378 10.49 6.43 6.35
C LYS A 378 9.66 7.28 5.40
N LEU A 379 8.40 7.52 5.72
CA LEU A 379 7.54 8.42 4.95
C LEU A 379 8.00 9.88 5.08
N GLU A 380 8.31 10.35 6.29
CA GLU A 380 8.86 11.68 6.51
C GLU A 380 10.14 11.90 5.69
N SER A 381 11.11 10.99 5.80
CA SER A 381 12.35 11.07 5.04
C SER A 381 12.12 11.11 3.52
N CYS A 382 11.14 10.36 3.03
CA CYS A 382 10.77 10.35 1.61
C CYS A 382 10.16 11.69 1.19
N LEU A 383 9.23 12.23 1.98
CA LEU A 383 8.56 13.50 1.70
C LEU A 383 9.55 14.66 1.79
N ASP A 384 10.47 14.66 2.74
CA ASP A 384 11.55 15.65 2.83
C ASP A 384 12.41 15.65 1.55
N GLY A 385 12.78 14.47 1.06
CA GLY A 385 13.49 14.33 -0.21
C GLY A 385 12.69 14.82 -1.41
N ALA A 386 11.39 14.53 -1.46
CA ALA A 386 10.50 14.97 -2.53
C ALA A 386 10.28 16.49 -2.50
N ILE A 387 10.10 17.09 -1.32
CA ILE A 387 9.95 18.54 -1.13
C ILE A 387 11.25 19.26 -1.48
N TYR A 388 12.39 18.71 -1.04
CA TYR A 388 13.71 19.21 -1.42
C TYR A 388 13.90 19.20 -2.94
N ALA A 389 13.56 18.09 -3.59
CA ALA A 389 13.62 17.94 -5.04
C ALA A 389 12.73 18.99 -5.75
N MET A 390 11.50 19.20 -5.24
CA MET A 390 10.60 20.22 -5.77
C MET A 390 11.13 21.64 -5.57
N ASN A 391 11.80 21.91 -4.46
CA ASN A 391 12.46 23.21 -4.21
C ASN A 391 13.56 23.47 -5.25
N VAL A 392 14.45 22.50 -5.50
CA VAL A 392 15.50 22.61 -6.52
C VAL A 392 14.89 22.72 -7.93
N TYR A 393 13.84 21.96 -8.20
CA TYR A 393 13.11 22.01 -9.46
C TYR A 393 12.50 23.40 -9.71
N ALA A 394 11.97 24.03 -8.66
CA ALA A 394 11.46 25.38 -8.75
C ALA A 394 12.54 26.43 -9.09
N ASP A 395 13.77 26.24 -8.62
CA ASP A 395 14.90 27.10 -9.00
C ASP A 395 15.31 26.87 -10.46
N LEU A 396 15.38 25.59 -10.89
CA LEU A 396 15.76 25.23 -12.25
C LEU A 396 14.82 25.81 -13.31
N TYR A 397 13.52 25.81 -13.06
CA TYR A 397 12.49 26.27 -13.99
C TYR A 397 11.88 27.64 -13.64
N GLY A 398 12.36 28.31 -12.58
CA GLY A 398 11.87 29.64 -12.16
C GLY A 398 10.41 29.65 -11.73
N LEU A 399 9.91 28.59 -11.10
CA LEU A 399 8.48 28.42 -10.81
C LEU A 399 8.00 29.20 -9.57
N ALA A 400 8.89 29.54 -8.66
CA ALA A 400 8.57 30.30 -7.46
C ALA A 400 9.81 31.08 -6.95
N PRO A 401 9.63 32.17 -6.17
CA PRO A 401 10.74 32.94 -5.60
C PRO A 401 11.61 32.07 -4.69
N VAL A 402 12.91 32.34 -4.65
CA VAL A 402 13.84 31.70 -3.69
C VAL A 402 13.50 32.13 -2.27
N GLY A 403 13.51 31.19 -1.31
CA GLY A 403 13.22 31.52 0.07
C GLY A 403 13.37 30.29 1.00
N ALA A 404 13.55 30.55 2.28
CA ALA A 404 13.64 29.51 3.29
C ALA A 404 12.26 28.87 3.54
N TYR A 405 12.29 27.58 3.87
CA TYR A 405 11.10 26.81 4.27
C TYR A 405 11.48 25.83 5.38
N LYS A 406 10.47 25.43 6.15
CA LYS A 406 10.57 24.40 7.18
C LYS A 406 9.34 23.50 7.05
N VAL A 407 9.56 22.21 7.03
CA VAL A 407 8.50 21.21 7.02
C VAL A 407 8.23 20.73 8.44
N ASN A 408 6.98 20.65 8.82
CA ASN A 408 6.54 20.08 10.08
C ASN A 408 5.50 18.99 9.76
N TYR A 409 5.67 17.83 10.38
CA TYR A 409 4.77 16.68 10.25
C TYR A 409 4.00 16.50 11.55
N ASP A 410 2.72 16.21 11.42
CA ASP A 410 1.85 15.80 12.53
C ASP A 410 1.15 14.51 12.13
N PHE A 411 1.30 13.48 12.93
CA PHE A 411 0.63 12.20 12.71
C PHE A 411 -0.34 11.94 13.85
N GLY A 412 -1.57 11.58 13.49
CA GLY A 412 -2.56 11.18 14.47
C GLY A 412 -2.09 10.03 15.35
N ASP A 413 -2.50 10.03 16.59
CA ASP A 413 -2.22 8.93 17.54
C ASP A 413 -2.91 7.65 17.04
N ILE A 414 -2.17 6.56 16.97
CA ILE A 414 -2.68 5.25 16.53
C ILE A 414 -3.58 4.63 17.59
N THR A 415 -3.33 4.98 18.86
CA THR A 415 -4.05 4.47 20.05
C THR A 415 -5.07 5.45 20.58
N TYR A 416 -5.37 6.54 19.84
CA TYR A 416 -6.22 7.61 20.30
C TYR A 416 -7.58 7.11 20.75
N ASN A 417 -7.81 7.13 22.08
CA ASN A 417 -9.09 6.89 22.69
C ASN A 417 -9.77 8.22 23.00
N TYR A 418 -10.62 8.68 22.09
CA TYR A 418 -11.34 9.94 22.20
C TYR A 418 -12.04 10.12 23.56
N GLN A 419 -12.62 9.06 24.09
CA GLN A 419 -13.36 9.12 25.36
C GLN A 419 -12.43 9.28 26.55
N GLU A 420 -11.30 8.63 26.55
CA GLU A 420 -10.32 8.71 27.62
C GLU A 420 -9.60 10.06 27.60
N ASP A 421 -9.17 10.53 26.44
CA ASP A 421 -8.58 11.86 26.26
C ASP A 421 -9.57 12.96 26.70
N LYS A 422 -10.85 12.83 26.32
CA LYS A 422 -11.92 13.72 26.74
C LYS A 422 -12.05 13.75 28.26
N GLN A 423 -11.97 12.61 28.95
CA GLN A 423 -12.02 12.53 30.42
C GLN A 423 -10.76 13.14 31.06
N ILE A 424 -9.59 12.88 30.54
CA ILE A 424 -8.33 13.45 31.03
C ILE A 424 -8.37 14.98 30.90
N TRP A 425 -8.79 15.51 29.76
CA TRP A 425 -8.91 16.95 29.55
C TRP A 425 -9.98 17.59 30.44
N LEU A 426 -11.10 16.91 30.63
CA LEU A 426 -12.11 17.37 31.57
C LEU A 426 -11.57 17.43 33.02
N SER A 427 -10.73 16.47 33.40
CA SER A 427 -10.00 16.49 34.67
C SER A 427 -9.04 17.70 34.77
N TYR A 428 -8.33 18.06 33.72
CA TYR A 428 -7.47 19.24 33.67
C TYR A 428 -8.28 20.54 33.79
N VAL A 429 -9.45 20.61 33.19
CA VAL A 429 -10.37 21.73 33.33
C VAL A 429 -10.87 21.82 34.79
N ASN A 430 -11.32 20.71 35.38
CA ASN A 430 -11.80 20.65 36.75
C ASN A 430 -10.73 21.01 37.80
N THR A 431 -9.45 20.75 37.48
CA THR A 431 -8.31 21.13 38.33
C THR A 431 -7.77 22.52 38.03
N GLY A 432 -8.41 23.27 37.14
CA GLY A 432 -8.01 24.64 36.77
C GLY A 432 -6.71 24.75 35.94
N ARG A 433 -6.17 23.64 35.42
CA ARG A 433 -4.96 23.62 34.63
C ARG A 433 -5.16 24.11 33.18
N VAL A 434 -6.36 23.91 32.67
CA VAL A 434 -6.75 24.30 31.31
C VAL A 434 -8.09 25.04 31.37
N PRO A 435 -8.26 26.15 30.61
CA PRO A 435 -9.53 26.85 30.55
C PRO A 435 -10.63 26.01 29.89
N PHE A 436 -11.86 26.08 30.36
CA PHE A 436 -13.00 25.31 29.86
C PHE A 436 -13.29 25.58 28.38
N TRP A 437 -13.10 26.82 27.91
CA TRP A 437 -13.31 27.14 26.48
C TRP A 437 -12.39 26.31 25.55
N TYR A 438 -11.15 25.98 25.97
CA TYR A 438 -10.23 25.19 25.19
C TYR A 438 -10.73 23.74 25.02
N TYR A 439 -11.34 23.18 26.06
CA TYR A 439 -12.03 21.87 26.01
C TYR A 439 -13.18 21.88 24.99
N LEU A 440 -14.00 22.95 24.97
CA LEU A 440 -15.12 23.10 24.04
C LEU A 440 -14.65 23.16 22.58
N VAL A 441 -13.57 23.87 22.30
CA VAL A 441 -12.96 23.92 20.95
C VAL A 441 -12.46 22.51 20.54
N LYS A 442 -11.70 21.88 21.43
CA LYS A 442 -10.99 20.63 21.11
C LYS A 442 -11.94 19.42 20.95
N PHE A 443 -12.96 19.31 21.80
CA PHE A 443 -13.77 18.10 21.89
C PHE A 443 -15.23 18.27 21.46
N GLU A 444 -15.76 19.48 21.51
CA GLU A 444 -17.16 19.74 21.16
C GLU A 444 -17.31 20.46 19.81
N GLY A 445 -16.19 20.86 19.19
CA GLY A 445 -16.17 21.45 17.85
C GLY A 445 -16.68 22.90 17.75
N PHE A 446 -16.73 23.63 18.88
CA PHE A 446 -17.10 25.04 18.88
C PHE A 446 -15.99 25.91 18.26
N SER A 447 -16.38 27.02 17.66
CA SER A 447 -15.39 28.05 17.29
C SER A 447 -14.74 28.64 18.55
N GLU A 448 -13.53 29.18 18.43
CA GLU A 448 -12.84 29.76 19.58
C GLU A 448 -13.62 30.92 20.21
N GLU A 449 -14.31 31.72 19.37
CA GLU A 449 -15.15 32.84 19.80
C GLU A 449 -16.37 32.37 20.58
N ASP A 450 -17.10 31.38 20.04
CA ASP A 450 -18.29 30.82 20.68
C ASP A 450 -17.93 30.08 21.99
N ALA A 451 -16.83 29.34 22.00
CA ALA A 451 -16.36 28.62 23.20
C ALA A 451 -15.95 29.56 24.31
N LYS A 452 -15.31 30.68 24.02
CA LYS A 452 -15.00 31.73 25.02
C LYS A 452 -16.26 32.39 25.56
N ALA A 453 -17.20 32.75 24.67
CA ALA A 453 -18.46 33.33 25.06
C ALA A 453 -19.28 32.42 26.03
N LEU A 454 -19.40 31.13 25.66
CA LEU A 454 -20.05 30.11 26.48
C LEU A 454 -19.35 29.91 27.84
N SER A 455 -18.01 29.90 27.86
CA SER A 455 -17.22 29.76 29.08
C SER A 455 -17.41 30.96 30.02
N GLU A 456 -17.47 32.19 29.48
CA GLU A 456 -17.77 33.39 30.28
C GLU A 456 -19.17 33.41 30.84
N GLU A 457 -20.15 33.00 30.01
CA GLU A 457 -21.57 32.90 30.47
C GLU A 457 -21.74 31.87 31.59
N ALA A 458 -21.10 30.67 31.43
CA ALA A 458 -21.08 29.66 32.45
C ALA A 458 -20.43 30.16 33.76
N ASN A 459 -19.33 30.90 33.67
CA ASN A 459 -18.67 31.47 34.84
C ASN A 459 -19.52 32.56 35.54
N LYS A 460 -20.29 33.36 34.78
CA LYS A 460 -21.21 34.34 35.34
C LYS A 460 -22.36 33.63 36.08
N ALA A 461 -22.98 32.64 35.43
CA ALA A 461 -24.06 31.86 36.03
C ALA A 461 -23.65 31.16 37.34
N ASN A 462 -22.41 30.64 37.40
CA ASN A 462 -21.86 30.01 38.60
C ASN A 462 -21.60 31.02 39.72
N LYS A 463 -21.22 32.25 39.45
CA LYS A 463 -21.05 33.33 40.42
C LYS A 463 -22.40 33.80 40.96
N ASP A 464 -23.42 33.93 40.09
CA ASP A 464 -24.77 34.35 40.49
C ASP A 464 -25.52 33.28 41.30
N SER A 465 -25.17 31.99 41.15
CA SER A 465 -25.77 30.87 41.86
C SER A 465 -25.22 30.63 43.28
N GLY A 466 -24.16 31.36 43.67
CA GLY A 466 -23.61 31.28 45.03
C GLY A 466 -22.96 29.94 45.41
N LEU A 467 -22.61 29.10 44.43
CA LEU A 467 -22.06 27.75 44.64
C LEU A 467 -20.59 27.73 45.09
N PHE A 468 -19.88 28.86 44.98
CA PHE A 468 -18.55 29.06 45.55
C PHE A 468 -18.58 30.35 46.38
N GLY A 469 -18.93 30.19 47.66
CA GLY A 469 -18.83 31.26 48.67
C GLY A 469 -17.36 31.66 48.84
N GLU A 470 -17.15 32.95 48.94
CA GLU A 470 -15.87 33.53 49.33
C GLU A 470 -15.45 32.98 50.70
N GLU A 471 -14.25 32.38 50.79
CA GLU A 471 -13.38 32.42 51.96
C GLU A 471 -12.01 32.99 51.53
#